data_28f4cfc9260518e6d541c70fad64c87c
#
_entry.id   28f4cfc9260518e6d541c70fad64c87c
#
_cell.length_a   1.000
_cell.length_b   1.000
_cell.length_c   1.000
_cell.angle_alpha   90.00
_cell.angle_beta   90.00
_cell.angle_gamma   90.00
#
_symmetry.space_group_name_H-M   'P 1'
#
loop_
_entity.id
_entity.type
_entity.pdbx_description
1 polymer ?
#
loop_
_entity_poly.entity_id
_entity_poly.type
_entity_poly.pdbx_seq_one_letter_code
_entity_poly.pdbx_strand_id
1 'polypeptide(L)'
;GVAVAADTLTAYKLAYATDTTSAFGGIIAFNREVDGATVQQITDNQFMEVLMAPKFTAEALEIAAAKKNVRVLEVPLEAGANRFELKRVGGGLLVQTPDIHRISRADLKVVSKRQPTEQEWNDLLFVWNVAKYVKSNAIVFGKGGQTYGIGAGQMSRVDSTRIAARKAQDAGLDLNGACAASDAFFPFRDGVDVIAEQGIKAIIHPAGSMRDQEVFDAADEHGIAMVVTGVRHFRH
;
A
#
# COMPACT_ATOMS: atom_id res chain seq x y z
N GLY A 1 3.21 -2.58 -6.85
CA GLY A 1 3.46 -3.13 -5.50
C GLY A 1 4.38 -2.26 -4.66
N VAL A 2 4.40 -2.52 -3.37
CA VAL A 2 5.28 -1.87 -2.40
C VAL A 2 5.88 -2.95 -1.51
N ALA A 3 7.17 -2.80 -1.15
CA ALA A 3 7.81 -3.70 -0.19
C ALA A 3 8.87 -3.00 0.64
N VAL A 4 9.15 -3.55 1.81
CA VAL A 4 10.25 -3.19 2.72
C VAL A 4 11.13 -4.40 2.92
N ALA A 5 12.42 -4.24 2.68
CA ALA A 5 13.42 -5.31 2.85
C ALA A 5 14.75 -4.73 3.33
N ALA A 6 15.72 -5.61 3.61
CA ALA A 6 17.05 -5.21 4.07
C ALA A 6 17.89 -4.49 2.99
N ASP A 7 17.63 -4.79 1.71
CA ASP A 7 18.33 -4.22 0.55
C ASP A 7 17.34 -3.85 -0.57
N THR A 8 17.79 -3.03 -1.52
CA THR A 8 16.96 -2.51 -2.63
C THR A 8 16.58 -3.57 -3.63
N LEU A 9 17.47 -4.54 -3.89
CA LEU A 9 17.21 -5.63 -4.82
C LEU A 9 16.09 -6.55 -4.33
N THR A 10 16.13 -6.93 -3.04
CA THR A 10 15.08 -7.74 -2.40
C THR A 10 13.77 -6.97 -2.34
N ALA A 11 13.80 -5.69 -1.95
CA ALA A 11 12.61 -4.84 -1.93
C ALA A 11 11.96 -4.74 -3.33
N TYR A 12 12.75 -4.54 -4.37
CA TYR A 12 12.25 -4.52 -5.74
C TYR A 12 11.58 -5.83 -6.14
N LYS A 13 12.24 -6.97 -5.89
CA LYS A 13 11.69 -8.30 -6.25
C LYS A 13 10.35 -8.56 -5.58
N LEU A 14 10.22 -8.25 -4.30
CA LEU A 14 8.98 -8.39 -3.54
C LEU A 14 7.88 -7.44 -4.06
N ALA A 15 8.21 -6.17 -4.28
CA ALA A 15 7.25 -5.20 -4.82
C ALA A 15 6.79 -5.57 -6.24
N TYR A 16 7.70 -5.99 -7.10
CA TYR A 16 7.41 -6.44 -8.47
C TYR A 16 6.49 -7.66 -8.49
N ALA A 17 6.71 -8.63 -7.59
CA ALA A 17 5.92 -9.85 -7.49
C ALA A 17 4.43 -9.60 -7.14
N THR A 18 4.06 -8.43 -6.62
CA THR A 18 2.66 -8.08 -6.32
C THR A 18 1.79 -8.04 -7.59
N ASP A 19 2.34 -7.53 -8.71
CA ASP A 19 1.61 -7.45 -9.99
C ASP A 19 2.61 -7.26 -11.14
N THR A 20 3.13 -8.34 -11.65
CA THR A 20 4.13 -8.33 -12.74
C THR A 20 3.53 -7.87 -14.06
N THR A 21 2.23 -8.03 -14.26
CA THR A 21 1.53 -7.66 -15.50
C THR A 21 1.38 -6.15 -15.62
N SER A 22 0.95 -5.48 -14.56
CA SER A 22 0.73 -4.02 -14.57
C SER A 22 2.01 -3.21 -14.37
N ALA A 23 3.14 -3.87 -14.11
CA ALA A 23 4.44 -3.22 -13.91
C ALA A 23 5.10 -2.70 -15.21
N PHE A 24 4.59 -3.07 -16.38
CA PHE A 24 5.09 -2.58 -17.67
C PHE A 24 4.96 -1.04 -17.77
N GLY A 25 6.03 -0.37 -18.16
CA GLY A 25 6.08 1.09 -18.18
C GLY A 25 6.16 1.72 -16.79
N GLY A 26 6.64 0.97 -15.80
CA GLY A 26 6.60 1.34 -14.40
C GLY A 26 7.40 2.60 -14.07
N ILE A 27 6.90 3.32 -13.07
CA ILE A 27 7.62 4.37 -12.34
C ILE A 27 8.05 3.74 -11.01
N ILE A 28 9.37 3.58 -10.83
CA ILE A 28 9.94 2.84 -9.71
C ILE A 28 10.67 3.83 -8.80
N ALA A 29 10.34 3.79 -7.50
CA ALA A 29 10.92 4.69 -6.52
C ALA A 29 11.53 3.91 -5.34
N PHE A 30 12.70 4.34 -4.91
CA PHE A 30 13.40 3.83 -3.73
C PHE A 30 13.62 4.95 -2.71
N ASN A 31 13.72 4.55 -1.45
CA ASN A 31 14.06 5.45 -0.35
C ASN A 31 15.49 5.26 0.17
N ARG A 32 16.33 4.59 -0.59
CA ARG A 32 17.76 4.34 -0.32
C ARG A 32 18.57 4.49 -1.62
N GLU A 33 19.90 4.56 -1.49
CA GLU A 33 20.81 4.48 -2.61
C GLU A 33 20.61 3.15 -3.36
N VAL A 34 20.58 3.23 -4.70
CA VAL A 34 20.33 2.09 -5.58
C VAL A 34 21.63 1.69 -6.26
N ASP A 35 21.96 0.39 -6.22
CA ASP A 35 23.16 -0.21 -6.80
C ASP A 35 22.93 -0.76 -8.21
N GLY A 36 24.03 -1.13 -8.87
CA GLY A 36 24.03 -1.70 -10.22
C GLY A 36 23.23 -3.01 -10.30
N ALA A 37 23.34 -3.88 -9.30
CA ALA A 37 22.65 -5.17 -9.29
C ALA A 37 21.12 -4.98 -9.29
N THR A 38 20.63 -4.00 -8.55
CA THR A 38 19.20 -3.63 -8.50
C THR A 38 18.72 -3.11 -9.87
N VAL A 39 19.48 -2.17 -10.48
CA VAL A 39 19.10 -1.63 -11.79
C VAL A 39 19.15 -2.69 -12.87
N GLN A 40 20.17 -3.58 -12.85
CA GLN A 40 20.26 -4.70 -13.79
C GLN A 40 19.02 -5.60 -13.67
N GLN A 41 18.63 -5.99 -12.45
CA GLN A 41 17.45 -6.83 -12.24
C GLN A 41 16.16 -6.16 -12.73
N ILE A 42 16.00 -4.84 -12.53
CA ILE A 42 14.85 -4.09 -13.04
C ILE A 42 14.82 -4.15 -14.58
N THR A 43 15.96 -3.87 -15.23
CA THR A 43 16.04 -3.86 -16.70
C THR A 43 15.86 -5.22 -17.35
N ASP A 44 16.16 -6.29 -16.62
CA ASP A 44 15.94 -7.66 -17.06
C ASP A 44 14.48 -8.11 -16.92
N ASN A 45 13.79 -7.61 -15.88
CA ASN A 45 12.43 -8.03 -15.57
C ASN A 45 11.35 -7.26 -16.32
N GLN A 46 11.54 -5.93 -16.53
CA GLN A 46 10.47 -5.09 -17.05
C GLN A 46 10.99 -3.89 -17.85
N PHE A 47 10.16 -3.41 -18.74
CA PHE A 47 10.29 -2.05 -19.25
C PHE A 47 9.89 -1.05 -18.15
N MET A 48 10.77 -0.08 -17.88
CA MET A 48 10.51 1.04 -16.96
C MET A 48 10.62 2.38 -17.69
N GLU A 49 9.85 3.37 -17.27
CA GLU A 49 9.94 4.73 -17.81
C GLU A 49 10.71 5.67 -16.88
N VAL A 50 10.54 5.51 -15.57
CA VAL A 50 11.16 6.39 -14.57
C VAL A 50 11.75 5.55 -13.44
N LEU A 51 12.96 5.89 -13.04
CA LEU A 51 13.63 5.34 -11.86
C LEU A 51 14.00 6.50 -10.93
N MET A 52 13.57 6.44 -9.67
CA MET A 52 13.75 7.49 -8.67
C MET A 52 14.42 6.94 -7.42
N ALA A 53 15.43 7.63 -6.91
CA ALA A 53 16.06 7.31 -5.63
C ALA A 53 16.74 8.56 -5.04
N PRO A 54 17.10 8.56 -3.73
CA PRO A 54 17.91 9.64 -3.17
C PRO A 54 19.31 9.70 -3.79
N LYS A 55 19.84 8.55 -4.25
CA LYS A 55 21.14 8.44 -4.86
C LYS A 55 21.28 7.15 -5.67
N PHE A 56 22.19 7.12 -6.63
CA PHE A 56 22.57 5.94 -7.41
C PHE A 56 24.10 5.76 -7.37
N THR A 57 24.54 4.50 -7.40
CA THR A 57 25.98 4.21 -7.65
C THR A 57 26.35 4.52 -9.10
N ALA A 58 27.63 4.75 -9.37
CA ALA A 58 28.13 4.96 -10.74
C ALA A 58 27.73 3.81 -11.68
N GLU A 59 27.88 2.57 -11.23
CA GLU A 59 27.50 1.37 -11.97
C GLU A 59 25.98 1.36 -12.29
N ALA A 60 25.12 1.74 -11.32
CA ALA A 60 23.68 1.84 -11.54
C ALA A 60 23.33 2.86 -12.65
N LEU A 61 24.01 4.01 -12.67
CA LEU A 61 23.83 5.03 -13.70
C LEU A 61 24.30 4.54 -15.08
N GLU A 62 25.43 3.83 -15.17
CA GLU A 62 25.94 3.26 -16.41
C GLU A 62 24.94 2.25 -17.01
N ILE A 63 24.41 1.32 -16.18
CA ILE A 63 23.42 0.34 -16.63
C ILE A 63 22.13 1.03 -17.09
N ALA A 64 21.64 2.01 -16.35
CA ALA A 64 20.44 2.76 -16.72
C ALA A 64 20.63 3.57 -18.01
N ALA A 65 21.81 4.16 -18.23
CA ALA A 65 22.12 4.95 -19.43
C ALA A 65 22.08 4.12 -20.73
N ALA A 66 22.26 2.81 -20.65
CA ALA A 66 22.10 1.92 -21.80
C ALA A 66 20.67 1.85 -22.33
N LYS A 67 19.67 2.29 -21.52
CA LYS A 67 18.24 2.33 -21.87
C LYS A 67 17.83 3.75 -22.23
N LYS A 68 17.86 4.11 -23.51
CA LYS A 68 17.72 5.48 -24.05
C LYS A 68 16.48 6.27 -23.59
N ASN A 69 15.39 5.60 -23.19
CA ASN A 69 14.12 6.25 -22.87
C ASN A 69 13.81 6.27 -21.38
N VAL A 70 14.70 5.78 -20.52
CA VAL A 70 14.54 5.77 -19.07
C VAL A 70 14.93 7.14 -18.50
N ARG A 71 14.10 7.66 -17.64
CA ARG A 71 14.39 8.89 -16.86
C ARG A 71 14.85 8.50 -15.47
N VAL A 72 16.12 8.80 -15.16
CA VAL A 72 16.69 8.57 -13.84
C VAL A 72 16.68 9.87 -13.06
N LEU A 73 16.06 9.87 -11.87
CA LEU A 73 15.89 11.07 -11.03
C LEU A 73 16.52 10.84 -9.66
N GLU A 74 17.52 11.64 -9.31
CA GLU A 74 17.98 11.74 -7.93
C GLU A 74 17.10 12.75 -7.20
N VAL A 75 16.35 12.25 -6.21
CA VAL A 75 15.39 13.04 -5.44
C VAL A 75 15.72 12.93 -3.96
N PRO A 76 16.23 14.01 -3.35
CA PRO A 76 16.52 14.02 -1.91
C PRO A 76 15.27 13.72 -1.09
N LEU A 77 15.42 12.96 -0.01
CA LEU A 77 14.34 12.70 0.94
C LEU A 77 14.28 13.81 1.98
N GLU A 78 13.71 14.94 1.62
CA GLU A 78 13.51 16.06 2.53
C GLU A 78 12.12 15.99 3.18
N ALA A 79 12.06 16.17 4.51
CA ALA A 79 10.80 16.28 5.22
C ALA A 79 10.17 17.66 4.96
N GLY A 80 8.88 17.69 4.59
CA GLY A 80 8.09 18.92 4.55
C GLY A 80 8.22 19.77 3.28
N ALA A 81 8.64 19.18 2.16
CA ALA A 81 8.82 19.88 0.89
C ALA A 81 7.55 20.57 0.36
N ASN A 82 6.37 19.97 0.55
CA ASN A 82 5.11 20.51 0.04
C ASN A 82 4.24 21.03 1.17
N ARG A 83 4.01 22.36 1.20
CA ARG A 83 3.07 22.99 2.15
C ARG A 83 1.61 22.85 1.71
N PHE A 84 1.38 22.74 0.40
CA PHE A 84 0.04 22.68 -0.19
C PHE A 84 0.00 21.65 -1.33
N GLU A 85 -1.13 20.99 -1.46
CA GLU A 85 -1.52 20.25 -2.65
C GLU A 85 -2.45 21.15 -3.50
N LEU A 86 -2.20 21.18 -4.80
CA LEU A 86 -2.92 22.02 -5.75
C LEU A 86 -3.61 21.14 -6.79
N LYS A 87 -4.91 21.36 -7.00
CA LYS A 87 -5.66 20.66 -8.04
C LYS A 87 -6.47 21.67 -8.85
N ARG A 88 -6.19 21.75 -10.16
CA ARG A 88 -6.98 22.57 -11.07
C ARG A 88 -8.37 21.96 -11.27
N VAL A 89 -9.43 22.75 -11.14
CA VAL A 89 -10.82 22.36 -11.34
C VAL A 89 -11.55 23.45 -12.11
N GLY A 90 -12.01 23.16 -13.32
CA GLY A 90 -12.75 24.12 -14.15
C GLY A 90 -12.05 25.46 -14.25
N GLY A 91 -12.71 26.53 -13.81
CA GLY A 91 -12.17 27.91 -13.79
C GLY A 91 -11.45 28.28 -12.49
N GLY A 92 -11.12 27.31 -11.63
CA GLY A 92 -10.53 27.56 -10.30
C GLY A 92 -9.39 26.62 -9.94
N LEU A 93 -8.91 26.77 -8.72
CA LEU A 93 -7.86 25.97 -8.12
C LEU A 93 -8.28 25.53 -6.72
N LEU A 94 -8.26 24.23 -6.46
CA LEU A 94 -8.35 23.70 -5.10
C LEU A 94 -6.97 23.74 -4.46
N VAL A 95 -6.89 24.30 -3.27
CA VAL A 95 -5.68 24.38 -2.45
C VAL A 95 -5.97 23.74 -1.11
N GLN A 96 -5.19 22.75 -0.73
CA GLN A 96 -5.32 22.08 0.56
C GLN A 96 -3.97 21.78 1.18
N THR A 97 -3.95 21.57 2.49
CA THR A 97 -2.78 21.01 3.16
C THR A 97 -2.63 19.55 2.78
N PRO A 98 -1.39 19.06 2.58
CA PRO A 98 -1.16 17.66 2.27
C PRO A 98 -1.53 16.76 3.47
N ASP A 99 -1.94 15.56 3.18
CA ASP A 99 -2.16 14.53 4.19
C ASP A 99 -0.81 13.98 4.69
N ILE A 100 -0.21 14.68 5.65
CA ILE A 100 1.08 14.29 6.26
C ILE A 100 0.91 13.49 7.55
N HIS A 101 -0.34 13.20 7.95
CA HIS A 101 -0.59 12.51 9.20
C HIS A 101 0.05 11.12 9.19
N ARG A 102 0.81 10.84 10.24
CA ARG A 102 1.44 9.54 10.49
C ARG A 102 0.94 9.02 11.83
N ILE A 103 0.53 7.78 11.84
CA ILE A 103 0.10 7.08 13.05
C ILE A 103 1.18 6.10 13.49
N SER A 104 1.27 5.92 14.78
CA SER A 104 2.08 4.90 15.44
C SER A 104 1.17 3.89 16.13
N ARG A 105 1.71 2.78 16.60
CA ARG A 105 0.95 1.79 17.38
C ARG A 105 0.25 2.39 18.60
N ALA A 106 0.85 3.41 19.21
CA ALA A 106 0.30 4.07 20.41
C ALA A 106 -1.00 4.86 20.13
N ASP A 107 -1.23 5.25 18.87
CA ASP A 107 -2.41 6.00 18.45
C ASP A 107 -3.59 5.08 18.09
N LEU A 108 -3.38 3.77 18.11
CA LEU A 108 -4.29 2.77 17.61
C LEU A 108 -5.05 2.06 18.74
N LYS A 109 -6.32 1.71 18.47
CA LYS A 109 -7.16 0.96 19.40
C LYS A 109 -7.56 -0.39 18.78
N VAL A 110 -7.31 -1.48 19.52
CA VAL A 110 -7.88 -2.79 19.17
C VAL A 110 -9.33 -2.83 19.64
N VAL A 111 -10.24 -3.19 18.73
CA VAL A 111 -11.69 -3.21 18.99
C VAL A 111 -12.28 -4.62 18.95
N SER A 112 -11.53 -5.61 18.47
CA SER A 112 -11.88 -7.03 18.49
C SER A 112 -11.42 -7.73 19.75
N LYS A 113 -11.99 -8.92 20.04
CA LYS A 113 -11.55 -9.80 21.15
C LYS A 113 -10.14 -10.35 20.91
N ARG A 114 -9.86 -10.72 19.65
CA ARG A 114 -8.53 -11.16 19.25
C ARG A 114 -7.56 -9.99 19.17
N GLN A 115 -6.40 -10.14 19.78
CA GLN A 115 -5.31 -9.15 19.70
C GLN A 115 -4.40 -9.47 18.51
N PRO A 116 -3.84 -8.47 17.80
CA PRO A 116 -2.82 -8.69 16.79
C PRO A 116 -1.54 -9.25 17.41
N THR A 117 -0.88 -10.16 16.71
CA THR A 117 0.50 -10.59 17.02
C THR A 117 1.49 -9.46 16.67
N GLU A 118 2.75 -9.54 17.12
CA GLU A 118 3.77 -8.56 16.78
C GLU A 118 4.02 -8.45 15.26
N GLN A 119 3.97 -9.59 14.55
CA GLN A 119 4.08 -9.57 13.09
C GLN A 119 2.88 -8.88 12.44
N GLU A 120 1.67 -9.17 12.90
CA GLU A 120 0.46 -8.50 12.39
C GLU A 120 0.48 -6.99 12.69
N TRP A 121 1.02 -6.55 13.82
CA TRP A 121 1.19 -5.12 14.09
C TRP A 121 2.08 -4.43 13.06
N ASN A 122 3.19 -5.04 12.68
CA ASN A 122 4.09 -4.52 11.66
C ASN A 122 3.40 -4.48 10.29
N ASP A 123 2.70 -5.55 9.95
CA ASP A 123 2.00 -5.66 8.67
C ASP A 123 0.79 -4.71 8.59
N LEU A 124 0.03 -4.53 9.67
CA LEU A 124 -1.08 -3.56 9.74
C LEU A 124 -0.59 -2.12 9.50
N LEU A 125 0.49 -1.71 10.17
CA LEU A 125 1.08 -0.39 9.97
C LEU A 125 1.63 -0.22 8.54
N PHE A 126 2.22 -1.27 7.98
CA PHE A 126 2.71 -1.27 6.61
C PHE A 126 1.57 -1.09 5.60
N VAL A 127 0.53 -1.94 5.64
CA VAL A 127 -0.60 -1.85 4.69
C VAL A 127 -1.39 -0.55 4.87
N TRP A 128 -1.46 -0.01 6.09
CA TRP A 128 -2.07 1.29 6.36
C TRP A 128 -1.33 2.43 5.66
N ASN A 129 0.00 2.44 5.78
CA ASN A 129 0.83 3.44 5.11
C ASN A 129 0.72 3.36 3.58
N VAL A 130 0.55 2.16 3.03
CA VAL A 130 0.31 1.98 1.58
C VAL A 130 -1.09 2.47 1.21
N ALA A 131 -2.13 2.09 1.96
CA ALA A 131 -3.53 2.44 1.68
C ALA A 131 -3.75 3.96 1.58
N LYS A 132 -3.03 4.75 2.38
CA LYS A 132 -3.02 6.22 2.33
C LYS A 132 -2.76 6.77 0.92
N TYR A 133 -1.95 6.10 0.10
CA TYR A 133 -1.58 6.55 -1.24
C TYR A 133 -2.37 5.86 -2.36
N VAL A 134 -3.26 4.94 -2.03
CA VAL A 134 -4.10 4.23 -2.99
C VAL A 134 -5.39 5.00 -3.23
N LYS A 135 -5.81 5.08 -4.50
CA LYS A 135 -7.05 5.78 -4.88
C LYS A 135 -8.27 5.14 -4.23
N SER A 136 -9.10 5.97 -3.59
CA SER A 136 -10.33 5.56 -2.91
C SER A 136 -11.40 5.01 -3.88
N ASN A 137 -12.24 4.04 -3.50
CA ASN A 137 -12.14 3.28 -2.25
C ASN A 137 -10.98 2.30 -2.34
N ALA A 138 -10.15 2.23 -1.31
CA ALA A 138 -8.94 1.43 -1.32
C ALA A 138 -8.98 0.28 -0.31
N ILE A 139 -8.61 -0.92 -0.78
CA ILE A 139 -8.28 -2.07 0.06
C ILE A 139 -6.88 -2.55 -0.31
N VAL A 140 -6.03 -2.72 0.69
CA VAL A 140 -4.66 -3.20 0.51
C VAL A 140 -4.44 -4.44 1.37
N PHE A 141 -4.02 -5.53 0.75
CA PHE A 141 -3.56 -6.74 1.43
C PHE A 141 -2.04 -6.79 1.46
N GLY A 142 -1.47 -7.24 2.57
CA GLY A 142 -0.02 -7.39 2.70
C GLY A 142 0.37 -8.31 3.84
N LYS A 143 1.60 -8.82 3.76
CA LYS A 143 2.21 -9.73 4.72
C LYS A 143 3.72 -9.65 4.63
N GLY A 144 4.39 -9.67 5.78
CA GLY A 144 5.86 -9.67 5.84
C GLY A 144 6.49 -8.43 5.19
N GLY A 145 5.84 -7.25 5.26
CA GLY A 145 6.34 -6.03 4.65
C GLY A 145 6.23 -5.96 3.12
N GLN A 146 5.39 -6.80 2.51
CA GLN A 146 5.10 -6.82 1.07
C GLN A 146 3.60 -6.64 0.83
N THR A 147 3.21 -5.88 -0.19
CA THR A 147 1.82 -5.86 -0.69
C THR A 147 1.53 -7.15 -1.45
N TYR A 148 0.37 -7.74 -1.19
CA TYR A 148 -0.08 -8.98 -1.84
C TYR A 148 -1.18 -8.69 -2.86
N GLY A 149 -2.05 -7.72 -2.58
CA GLY A 149 -3.11 -7.32 -3.48
C GLY A 149 -3.59 -5.91 -3.16
N ILE A 150 -3.90 -5.15 -4.21
CA ILE A 150 -4.36 -3.77 -4.10
C ILE A 150 -5.61 -3.60 -4.95
N GLY A 151 -6.72 -3.25 -4.31
CA GLY A 151 -7.95 -2.81 -4.96
C GLY A 151 -8.10 -1.30 -4.80
N ALA A 152 -8.12 -0.59 -5.93
CA ALA A 152 -8.06 0.86 -5.98
C ALA A 152 -9.17 1.45 -6.85
N GLY A 153 -9.69 2.62 -6.46
CA GLY A 153 -10.54 3.45 -7.31
C GLY A 153 -11.92 2.87 -7.60
N GLN A 154 -12.44 2.00 -6.74
CA GLN A 154 -13.74 1.36 -6.94
C GLN A 154 -14.86 2.09 -6.22
N MET A 155 -16.10 1.88 -6.68
CA MET A 155 -17.29 2.46 -6.10
C MET A 155 -17.63 1.85 -4.74
N SER A 156 -17.22 0.61 -4.47
CA SER A 156 -17.43 -0.06 -3.20
C SER A 156 -16.15 -0.69 -2.66
N ARG A 157 -16.07 -0.85 -1.32
CA ARG A 157 -14.96 -1.59 -0.67
C ARG A 157 -15.02 -3.08 -0.95
N VAL A 158 -16.21 -3.62 -1.14
CA VAL A 158 -16.40 -5.02 -1.54
C VAL A 158 -15.75 -5.29 -2.89
N ASP A 159 -15.92 -4.40 -3.88
CA ASP A 159 -15.29 -4.53 -5.19
C ASP A 159 -13.78 -4.38 -5.11
N SER A 160 -13.29 -3.40 -4.32
CA SER A 160 -11.85 -3.26 -4.04
C SER A 160 -11.27 -4.51 -3.40
N THR A 161 -11.99 -5.13 -2.45
CA THR A 161 -11.58 -6.40 -1.83
C THR A 161 -11.45 -7.52 -2.86
N ARG A 162 -12.46 -7.68 -3.72
CA ARG A 162 -12.46 -8.73 -4.77
C ARG A 162 -11.33 -8.52 -5.78
N ILE A 163 -11.08 -7.27 -6.17
CA ILE A 163 -9.97 -6.93 -7.08
C ILE A 163 -8.63 -7.23 -6.42
N ALA A 164 -8.42 -6.81 -5.16
CA ALA A 164 -7.19 -7.09 -4.42
C ALA A 164 -6.94 -8.60 -4.30
N ALA A 165 -7.98 -9.39 -3.96
CA ALA A 165 -7.91 -10.84 -3.85
C ALA A 165 -7.59 -11.50 -5.20
N ARG A 166 -8.25 -11.08 -6.27
CA ARG A 166 -7.98 -11.60 -7.62
C ARG A 166 -6.54 -11.31 -8.05
N LYS A 167 -6.04 -10.09 -7.80
CA LYS A 167 -4.64 -9.72 -8.09
C LYS A 167 -3.64 -10.59 -7.33
N ALA A 168 -3.87 -10.84 -6.05
CA ALA A 168 -3.05 -11.75 -5.26
C ALA A 168 -3.05 -13.18 -5.83
N GLN A 169 -4.22 -13.70 -6.19
CA GLN A 169 -4.37 -15.01 -6.82
C GLN A 169 -3.62 -15.11 -8.16
N ASP A 170 -3.77 -14.11 -9.02
CA ASP A 170 -3.11 -14.05 -10.34
C ASP A 170 -1.58 -13.97 -10.19
N ALA A 171 -1.07 -13.37 -9.10
CA ALA A 171 0.34 -13.32 -8.74
C ALA A 171 0.84 -14.57 -7.98
N GLY A 172 -0.03 -15.53 -7.66
CA GLY A 172 0.32 -16.72 -6.88
C GLY A 172 0.64 -16.45 -5.41
N LEU A 173 0.16 -15.32 -4.86
CA LEU A 173 0.39 -14.93 -3.48
C LEU A 173 -0.76 -15.40 -2.58
N ASP A 174 -0.41 -16.20 -1.55
CA ASP A 174 -1.38 -16.75 -0.59
C ASP A 174 -1.76 -15.71 0.47
N LEU A 175 -3.01 -15.28 0.46
CA LEU A 175 -3.58 -14.32 1.40
C LEU A 175 -3.84 -14.89 2.80
N ASN A 176 -3.73 -16.20 2.98
CA ASN A 176 -3.97 -16.81 4.30
C ASN A 176 -3.00 -16.27 5.35
N GLY A 177 -3.55 -15.68 6.40
CA GLY A 177 -2.78 -15.04 7.47
C GLY A 177 -2.25 -13.65 7.13
N ALA A 178 -2.63 -13.05 5.99
CA ALA A 178 -2.27 -11.68 5.67
C ALA A 178 -3.10 -10.66 6.46
N CYS A 179 -2.67 -9.38 6.37
CA CYS A 179 -3.36 -8.23 6.93
C CYS A 179 -4.04 -7.41 5.84
N ALA A 180 -5.11 -6.68 6.21
CA ALA A 180 -5.83 -5.77 5.33
C ALA A 180 -5.89 -4.36 5.90
N ALA A 181 -5.78 -3.35 5.02
CA ALA A 181 -6.11 -1.96 5.33
C ALA A 181 -7.24 -1.46 4.45
N SER A 182 -8.13 -0.65 5.04
CA SER A 182 -9.13 0.14 4.31
C SER A 182 -8.93 1.63 4.58
N ASP A 183 -8.92 2.44 3.53
CA ASP A 183 -8.71 3.91 3.60
C ASP A 183 -9.81 4.65 4.37
N ALA A 184 -10.99 4.02 4.57
CA ALA A 184 -12.10 4.54 5.34
C ALA A 184 -12.89 3.42 6.06
N PHE A 185 -13.94 3.79 6.81
CA PHE A 185 -14.77 2.85 7.54
C PHE A 185 -15.53 1.88 6.63
N PHE A 186 -15.91 0.73 7.18
CA PHE A 186 -16.86 -0.18 6.56
C PHE A 186 -18.29 0.28 6.91
N PRO A 187 -19.17 0.56 5.93
CA PRO A 187 -20.53 0.98 6.20
C PRO A 187 -21.40 -0.17 6.75
N PHE A 188 -21.05 -1.42 6.40
CA PHE A 188 -21.75 -2.65 6.78
C PHE A 188 -20.73 -3.77 7.00
N ARG A 189 -21.17 -4.87 7.63
CA ARG A 189 -20.32 -6.04 7.90
C ARG A 189 -19.84 -6.78 6.65
N ASP A 190 -20.56 -6.66 5.54
CA ASP A 190 -20.26 -7.34 4.27
C ASP A 190 -18.82 -7.13 3.78
N GLY A 191 -18.27 -5.94 4.02
CA GLY A 191 -16.87 -5.64 3.72
C GLY A 191 -15.89 -6.50 4.51
N VAL A 192 -16.18 -6.75 5.80
CA VAL A 192 -15.38 -7.63 6.66
C VAL A 192 -15.58 -9.09 6.29
N ASP A 193 -16.81 -9.51 6.03
CA ASP A 193 -17.15 -10.89 5.65
C ASP A 193 -16.37 -11.29 4.38
N VAL A 194 -16.37 -10.46 3.33
CA VAL A 194 -15.62 -10.73 2.08
C VAL A 194 -14.11 -10.73 2.29
N ILE A 195 -13.57 -9.90 3.18
CA ILE A 195 -12.15 -9.92 3.57
C ILE A 195 -11.81 -11.21 4.31
N ALA A 196 -12.67 -11.66 5.23
CA ALA A 196 -12.49 -12.89 5.99
C ALA A 196 -12.43 -14.14 5.10
N GLU A 197 -13.27 -14.20 4.06
CA GLU A 197 -13.29 -15.26 3.04
C GLU A 197 -11.92 -15.44 2.36
N GLN A 198 -11.09 -14.40 2.32
CA GLN A 198 -9.75 -14.45 1.74
C GLN A 198 -8.68 -15.00 2.68
N GLY A 199 -9.05 -15.40 3.91
CA GLY A 199 -8.11 -15.90 4.91
C GLY A 199 -7.35 -14.81 5.68
N ILE A 200 -7.75 -13.56 5.56
CA ILE A 200 -7.17 -12.42 6.28
C ILE A 200 -7.37 -12.60 7.80
N LYS A 201 -6.35 -12.25 8.59
CA LYS A 201 -6.35 -12.42 10.05
C LYS A 201 -6.29 -11.13 10.85
N ALA A 202 -5.95 -10.02 10.21
CA ALA A 202 -5.98 -8.72 10.88
C ALA A 202 -6.42 -7.61 9.92
N ILE A 203 -7.20 -6.64 10.43
CA ILE A 203 -7.74 -5.52 9.66
C ILE A 203 -7.43 -4.22 10.40
N ILE A 204 -7.02 -3.19 9.65
CA ILE A 204 -6.90 -1.81 10.11
C ILE A 204 -7.78 -0.89 9.28
N HIS A 205 -8.59 -0.05 9.96
CA HIS A 205 -9.46 0.93 9.32
C HIS A 205 -9.79 2.08 10.28
N PRO A 206 -10.35 3.22 9.82
CA PRO A 206 -10.58 4.37 10.71
C PRO A 206 -11.77 4.24 11.68
N ALA A 207 -12.72 3.33 11.44
CA ALA A 207 -14.05 3.36 12.06
C ALA A 207 -14.82 4.68 11.77
N GLY A 208 -15.90 4.98 12.49
CA GLY A 208 -16.70 6.19 12.35
C GLY A 208 -18.01 5.99 11.58
N SER A 209 -18.42 4.74 11.34
CA SER A 209 -19.76 4.39 10.86
C SER A 209 -20.77 4.35 12.00
N MET A 210 -22.03 4.62 11.71
CA MET A 210 -23.13 4.35 12.66
C MET A 210 -23.29 2.85 12.98
N ARG A 211 -22.69 1.97 12.16
CA ARG A 211 -22.75 0.52 12.27
C ARG A 211 -21.41 -0.11 12.67
N ASP A 212 -20.53 0.65 13.30
CA ASP A 212 -19.21 0.13 13.70
C ASP A 212 -19.33 -1.12 14.57
N GLN A 213 -20.33 -1.21 15.46
CA GLN A 213 -20.51 -2.38 16.31
C GLN A 213 -20.77 -3.65 15.49
N GLU A 214 -21.60 -3.57 14.44
CA GLU A 214 -21.86 -4.68 13.52
C GLU A 214 -20.57 -5.16 12.81
N VAL A 215 -19.69 -4.22 12.48
CA VAL A 215 -18.38 -4.48 11.84
C VAL A 215 -17.42 -5.14 12.83
N PHE A 216 -17.40 -4.71 14.10
CA PHE A 216 -16.58 -5.29 15.16
C PHE A 216 -17.04 -6.70 15.53
N ASP A 217 -18.37 -6.91 15.61
CA ASP A 217 -18.95 -8.22 15.86
C ASP A 217 -18.59 -9.21 14.73
N ALA A 218 -18.63 -8.77 13.46
CA ALA A 218 -18.19 -9.60 12.34
C ALA A 218 -16.72 -9.98 12.44
N ALA A 219 -15.83 -9.07 12.84
CA ALA A 219 -14.42 -9.40 13.07
C ALA A 219 -14.25 -10.44 14.18
N ASP A 220 -15.00 -10.35 15.27
CA ASP A 220 -15.00 -11.32 16.36
C ASP A 220 -15.51 -12.70 15.92
N GLU A 221 -16.59 -12.75 15.14
CA GLU A 221 -17.15 -13.99 14.59
C GLU A 221 -16.14 -14.72 13.68
N HIS A 222 -15.37 -13.98 12.88
CA HIS A 222 -14.33 -14.53 12.00
C HIS A 222 -12.97 -14.73 12.68
N GLY A 223 -12.82 -14.37 13.96
CA GLY A 223 -11.56 -14.47 14.69
C GLY A 223 -10.46 -13.53 14.13
N ILE A 224 -10.86 -12.39 13.59
CA ILE A 224 -9.98 -11.37 13.01
C ILE A 224 -9.59 -10.36 14.09
N ALA A 225 -8.31 -9.99 14.17
CA ALA A 225 -7.87 -8.87 14.97
C ALA A 225 -8.22 -7.56 14.22
N MET A 226 -9.01 -6.70 14.85
CA MET A 226 -9.43 -5.43 14.24
C MET A 226 -8.89 -4.23 15.01
N VAL A 227 -8.25 -3.33 14.27
CA VAL A 227 -7.60 -2.14 14.80
C VAL A 227 -8.20 -0.89 14.14
N VAL A 228 -8.50 0.13 14.95
CA VAL A 228 -9.05 1.39 14.46
C VAL A 228 -8.09 2.56 14.66
N THR A 229 -8.04 3.44 13.64
CA THR A 229 -7.11 4.57 13.58
C THR A 229 -7.74 5.91 13.96
N GLY A 230 -9.07 6.03 13.85
CA GLY A 230 -9.80 7.30 14.01
C GLY A 230 -9.51 8.34 12.91
N VAL A 231 -8.65 8.03 11.96
CA VAL A 231 -8.24 8.92 10.85
C VAL A 231 -8.48 8.21 9.53
N ARG A 232 -9.13 8.87 8.58
CA ARG A 232 -9.37 8.36 7.22
C ARG A 232 -8.44 9.05 6.22
N HIS A 233 -8.06 8.34 5.17
CA HIS A 233 -7.21 8.84 4.09
C HIS A 233 -7.95 8.74 2.75
N PHE A 234 -8.75 9.75 2.41
CA PHE A 234 -9.40 9.79 1.11
C PHE A 234 -8.48 10.36 0.04
N ARG A 235 -8.34 9.63 -1.07
CA ARG A 235 -7.58 10.04 -2.24
C ARG A 235 -8.43 9.86 -3.52
N HIS A 236 -9.13 10.92 -3.88
CA HIS A 236 -10.03 10.96 -5.05
C HIS A 236 -9.37 11.54 -6.31
#